data_5aaf7c68b2824ff3d5286a1fcc118c75
#
_entry.id   5aaf7c68b2824ff3d5286a1fcc118c75
#
_cell.length_a   1.000
_cell.length_b   1.000
_cell.length_c   1.000
_cell.angle_alpha   90.00
_cell.angle_beta   90.00
_cell.angle_gamma   90.00
#
_symmetry.space_group_name_H-M   'P 1'
#
loop_
_entity.id
_entity.type
_entity.pdbx_description
1 polymer ?
#
loop_
_entity_poly.entity_id
_entity_poly.type
_entity_poly.pdbx_seq_one_letter_code
_entity_poly.pdbx_strand_id
1 'polypeptide(L)'
;VGSEMCIRDSSLDNAIVISGNSILNNDGLRYKDEFVRHKILDCVGDLYLAGSPILGRIDAFRSGHALNKMFLKKLFQIEHAGSYVDFSEIPSDVFEHTGETKASPSVAHI
;
A
#
# COMPACT_ATOMS: atom_id res chain seq x y z
N VAL A 1 -3.52 4.06 14.75
CA VAL A 1 -2.45 4.91 14.22
C VAL A 1 -2.35 6.10 15.14
N GLY A 2 -1.31 6.13 15.95
CA GLY A 2 -1.08 7.23 16.87
C GLY A 2 -0.91 8.54 16.09
N SER A 3 -1.66 9.56 16.47
CA SER A 3 -1.55 10.93 15.97
C SER A 3 -0.13 11.52 16.13
N GLU A 4 0.76 10.84 16.84
CA GLU A 4 2.10 11.32 17.18
C GLU A 4 3.14 11.18 16.08
N MET A 5 2.95 10.28 15.10
CA MET A 5 3.93 10.07 14.02
C MET A 5 3.89 11.15 12.93
N CYS A 6 2.79 11.87 12.80
CA CYS A 6 2.65 12.94 11.81
C CYS A 6 3.06 14.33 12.32
N ILE A 7 3.41 14.48 13.61
CA ILE A 7 3.50 15.79 14.27
C ILE A 7 4.89 16.43 14.17
N ARG A 8 5.96 15.70 13.90
CA ARG A 8 7.31 16.26 14.02
C ARG A 8 7.70 17.27 12.94
N ASP A 9 7.13 17.19 11.72
CA ASP A 9 7.44 18.11 10.60
C ASP A 9 6.23 18.39 9.72
N SER A 10 5.00 18.12 10.20
CA SER A 10 3.78 18.23 9.42
C SER A 10 2.95 19.44 9.86
N SER A 11 2.52 20.25 8.92
CA SER A 11 1.47 21.25 9.13
C SER A 11 0.10 20.70 8.73
N LEU A 12 -0.97 21.40 9.07
CA LEU A 12 -2.33 21.08 8.58
C LEU A 12 -2.43 21.10 7.05
N ASP A 13 -1.45 21.70 6.36
CA ASP A 13 -1.42 21.79 4.90
C ASP A 13 -0.94 20.50 4.24
N ASN A 14 -0.13 19.70 4.92
CA ASN A 14 0.50 18.49 4.37
C ASN A 14 0.23 17.20 5.17
N ALA A 15 -0.56 17.27 6.24
CA ALA A 15 -0.94 16.12 7.04
C ALA A 15 -2.42 16.15 7.39
N ILE A 16 -3.04 14.98 7.45
CA ILE A 16 -4.40 14.82 7.94
C ILE A 16 -4.34 14.60 9.44
N VAL A 17 -5.00 15.48 10.19
CA VAL A 17 -5.08 15.39 11.64
C VAL A 17 -6.46 14.90 12.04
N ILE A 18 -6.48 13.82 12.81
CA ILE A 18 -7.72 13.19 13.29
C ILE A 18 -7.82 13.37 14.80
N SER A 19 -8.97 13.82 15.27
CA SER A 19 -9.33 13.83 16.68
C SER A 19 -10.62 13.05 16.90
N GLY A 20 -10.51 11.89 17.55
CA GLY A 20 -11.63 10.96 17.67
C GLY A 20 -12.14 10.51 16.30
N ASN A 21 -13.37 10.85 15.96
CA ASN A 21 -13.99 10.55 14.67
C ASN A 21 -14.03 11.74 13.70
N SER A 22 -13.33 12.81 14.02
CA SER A 22 -13.36 14.06 13.24
C SER A 22 -12.02 14.38 12.63
N ILE A 23 -12.06 14.91 11.41
CA ILE A 23 -10.88 15.44 10.71
C ILE A 23 -10.79 16.93 11.04
N LEU A 24 -9.62 17.37 11.53
CA LEU A 24 -9.38 18.73 11.95
C LEU A 24 -8.97 19.67 10.82
N ASN A 25 -8.58 19.12 9.67
CA ASN A 25 -8.20 19.91 8.50
C ASN A 25 -9.42 20.65 7.95
N ASN A 26 -9.29 21.95 7.69
CA ASN A 26 -10.36 22.79 7.16
C ASN A 26 -10.88 22.31 5.81
N ASP A 27 -9.99 21.81 4.95
CA ASP A 27 -10.30 21.33 3.60
C ASP A 27 -10.78 19.87 3.57
N GLY A 28 -10.80 19.19 4.72
CA GLY A 28 -11.17 17.78 4.83
C GLY A 28 -10.22 16.85 4.10
N LEU A 29 -10.76 15.78 3.54
CA LEU A 29 -10.02 14.82 2.73
C LEU A 29 -10.03 15.19 1.25
N ARG A 30 -8.91 15.00 0.55
CA ARG A 30 -8.83 15.15 -0.92
C ARG A 30 -9.61 14.07 -1.65
N TYR A 31 -9.63 12.86 -1.08
CA TYR A 31 -10.33 11.69 -1.59
C TYR A 31 -11.15 11.04 -0.47
N LYS A 32 -12.33 10.50 -0.78
CA LYS A 32 -13.15 9.78 0.19
C LYS A 32 -12.44 8.57 0.79
N ASP A 33 -11.55 7.96 0.00
CA ASP A 33 -10.77 6.77 0.31
C ASP A 33 -9.28 7.09 0.58
N GLU A 34 -8.96 8.30 1.01
CA GLU A 34 -7.58 8.77 1.17
C GLU A 34 -6.76 7.90 2.12
N PHE A 35 -7.35 7.41 3.21
CA PHE A 35 -6.66 6.50 4.14
C PHE A 35 -6.28 5.16 3.51
N VAL A 36 -7.16 4.62 2.67
CA VAL A 36 -6.88 3.37 1.93
C VAL A 36 -5.79 3.60 0.90
N ARG A 37 -5.84 4.72 0.18
CA ARG A 37 -4.80 5.11 -0.79
C ARG A 37 -3.45 5.25 -0.12
N HIS A 38 -3.39 5.87 1.06
CA HIS A 38 -2.17 5.99 1.84
C HIS A 38 -1.62 4.61 2.23
N LYS A 39 -2.47 3.70 2.70
CA LYS A 39 -2.06 2.33 3.02
C LYS A 39 -1.55 1.55 1.82
N ILE A 40 -2.15 1.73 0.65
CA ILE A 40 -1.67 1.12 -0.59
C ILE A 40 -0.28 1.66 -0.94
N LEU A 41 -0.08 2.97 -0.84
CA LEU A 41 1.21 3.61 -1.08
C LEU A 41 2.27 3.11 -0.11
N ASP A 42 1.95 2.99 1.17
CA ASP A 42 2.84 2.42 2.19
C ASP A 42 3.22 0.98 1.86
N CYS A 43 2.24 0.18 1.44
CA CYS A 43 2.48 -1.21 1.05
C CYS A 43 3.41 -1.29 -0.16
N VAL A 44 3.15 -0.52 -1.20
CA VAL A 44 4.01 -0.45 -2.40
C VAL A 44 5.43 -0.03 -2.02
N GLY A 45 5.58 1.01 -1.19
CA GLY A 45 6.88 1.47 -0.73
C GLY A 45 7.62 0.43 0.11
N ASP A 46 6.94 -0.21 1.04
CA ASP A 46 7.55 -1.25 1.89
C ASP A 46 7.98 -2.49 1.08
N LEU A 47 7.18 -2.90 0.10
CA LEU A 47 7.50 -4.03 -0.77
C LEU A 47 8.71 -3.78 -1.67
N TYR A 48 9.03 -2.51 -1.94
CA TYR A 48 10.23 -2.13 -2.66
C TYR A 48 11.54 -2.50 -1.92
N LEU A 49 11.47 -2.75 -0.60
CA LEU A 49 12.57 -3.29 0.20
C LEU A 49 13.00 -4.70 -0.23
N ALA A 50 12.23 -5.38 -1.07
CA ALA A 50 12.64 -6.63 -1.71
C ALA A 50 13.85 -6.46 -2.64
N GLY A 51 14.17 -5.23 -3.06
CA GLY A 51 15.28 -4.93 -3.96
C GLY A 51 14.94 -5.10 -5.45
N SER A 52 13.80 -5.67 -5.77
CA SER A 52 13.26 -5.80 -7.13
C SER A 52 11.74 -5.66 -7.10
N PRO A 53 11.11 -5.20 -8.18
CA PRO A 53 9.66 -5.19 -8.28
C PRO A 53 9.08 -6.59 -8.09
N ILE A 54 7.96 -6.67 -7.38
CA ILE A 54 7.24 -7.93 -7.18
C ILE A 54 6.11 -8.00 -8.21
N LEU A 55 6.11 -9.05 -9.00
CA LEU A 55 5.03 -9.39 -9.91
C LEU A 55 4.14 -10.44 -9.23
N GLY A 56 2.92 -10.06 -8.90
CA GLY A 56 1.99 -10.96 -8.22
C GLY A 56 0.78 -10.22 -7.66
N ARG A 57 -0.17 -10.98 -7.15
CA ARG A 57 -1.32 -10.46 -6.43
C ARG A 57 -1.02 -10.50 -4.93
N ILE A 58 -1.32 -9.41 -4.26
CA ILE A 58 -1.18 -9.28 -2.82
C ILE A 58 -2.54 -8.91 -2.24
N ASP A 59 -3.06 -9.76 -1.38
CA ASP A 59 -4.26 -9.50 -0.58
C ASP A 59 -3.83 -9.31 0.87
N ALA A 60 -4.02 -8.13 1.42
CA ALA A 60 -3.59 -7.80 2.77
C ALA A 60 -4.77 -7.29 3.60
N PHE A 61 -4.89 -7.78 4.82
CA PHE A 61 -5.93 -7.39 5.77
C PHE A 61 -5.30 -6.65 6.96
N ARG A 62 -5.77 -5.44 7.24
CA ARG A 62 -5.24 -4.57 8.30
C ARG A 62 -3.72 -4.40 8.22
N SER A 63 -3.22 -4.18 7.02
CA SER A 63 -1.79 -4.03 6.77
C SER A 63 -1.20 -2.81 7.48
N GLY A 64 0.11 -2.85 7.63
CA GLY A 64 0.92 -1.76 8.14
C GLY A 64 2.38 -2.13 7.96
N HIS A 65 3.30 -1.20 8.23
CA HIS A 65 4.73 -1.40 8.02
C HIS A 65 5.28 -2.68 8.69
N ALA A 66 4.82 -3.01 9.90
CA ALA A 66 5.25 -4.21 10.59
C ALA A 66 4.86 -5.48 9.83
N LEU A 67 3.60 -5.57 9.38
CA LEU A 67 3.11 -6.71 8.61
C LEU A 67 3.76 -6.81 7.24
N ASN A 68 3.97 -5.70 6.56
CA ASN A 68 4.65 -5.67 5.27
C ASN A 68 6.09 -6.18 5.39
N LYS A 69 6.82 -5.79 6.44
CA LYS A 69 8.16 -6.30 6.72
C LYS A 69 8.17 -7.79 7.08
N MET A 70 7.20 -8.24 7.88
CA MET A 70 7.05 -9.66 8.21
C MET A 70 6.75 -10.49 6.98
N PHE A 71 5.88 -10.00 6.10
CA PHE A 71 5.59 -10.64 4.81
C PHE A 71 6.86 -10.81 3.98
N LEU A 72 7.65 -9.75 3.79
CA LEU A 72 8.90 -9.83 3.04
C LEU A 72 9.88 -10.83 3.65
N LYS A 73 10.07 -10.78 4.98
CA LYS A 73 10.92 -11.77 5.65
C LYS A 73 10.45 -13.20 5.39
N LYS A 74 9.16 -13.44 5.47
CA LYS A 74 8.57 -14.75 5.23
C LYS A 74 8.74 -15.19 3.78
N LEU A 75 8.49 -14.28 2.84
CA LEU A 75 8.64 -14.53 1.40
C LEU A 75 10.04 -15.02 1.08
N PHE A 76 11.08 -14.39 1.62
CA PHE A 76 12.47 -14.79 1.38
C PHE A 76 12.92 -16.03 2.17
N GLN A 77 12.19 -16.43 3.19
CA GLN A 77 12.48 -17.65 3.96
C GLN A 77 11.85 -18.91 3.35
N ILE A 78 10.78 -18.75 2.57
CA ILE A 78 10.10 -19.89 1.96
C ILE A 78 10.80 -20.23 0.66
N GLU A 79 11.37 -21.41 0.61
CA GLU A 79 11.94 -21.97 -0.62
C GLU A 79 10.84 -22.09 -1.69
N HIS A 80 11.14 -21.65 -2.91
CA HIS A 80 10.20 -21.66 -4.04
C HIS A 80 8.94 -20.78 -3.88
N ALA A 81 8.92 -19.83 -2.93
CA ALA A 81 7.81 -18.88 -2.83
C ALA A 81 7.70 -17.92 -4.03
N GLY A 82 8.80 -17.76 -4.76
CA GLY A 82 8.86 -16.94 -5.97
C GLY A 82 10.11 -17.25 -6.78
N SER A 83 10.17 -16.72 -7.98
CA SER A 83 11.34 -16.81 -8.86
C SER A 83 11.63 -15.44 -9.47
N TYR A 84 12.88 -15.20 -9.80
CA TYR A 84 13.26 -14.05 -10.62
C TYR A 84 12.95 -14.36 -12.08
N VAL A 85 12.36 -13.39 -12.77
CA VAL A 85 12.09 -13.46 -14.20
C VAL A 85 12.66 -12.22 -14.89
N ASP A 86 13.17 -12.38 -16.10
CA ASP A 86 13.57 -11.22 -16.89
C ASP A 86 12.35 -10.50 -17.42
N PHE A 87 12.45 -9.18 -17.55
CA PHE A 87 11.36 -8.35 -18.05
C PHE A 87 10.84 -8.82 -19.42
N SER A 88 11.73 -9.32 -20.26
CA SER A 88 11.41 -9.88 -21.59
C SER A 88 10.58 -11.17 -21.55
N GLU A 89 10.59 -11.86 -20.42
CA GLU A 89 9.83 -13.12 -20.21
C GLU A 89 8.42 -12.87 -19.67
N ILE A 90 8.12 -11.62 -19.28
CA ILE A 90 6.80 -11.27 -18.76
C ILE A 90 5.83 -11.12 -19.93
N PRO A 91 4.73 -11.89 -19.98
CA PRO A 91 3.73 -11.75 -21.03
C PRO A 91 3.16 -10.31 -21.07
N SER A 92 2.96 -9.77 -22.27
CA SER A 92 2.47 -8.41 -22.47
C SER A 92 1.07 -8.17 -21.89
N ASP A 93 0.24 -9.20 -21.85
CA ASP A 93 -1.11 -9.18 -21.30
C ASP A 93 -1.15 -8.88 -19.78
N VAL A 94 -0.05 -9.15 -19.07
CA VAL A 94 0.08 -8.78 -17.65
C VAL A 94 -0.02 -7.27 -17.45
N PHE A 95 0.41 -6.48 -18.44
CA PHE A 95 0.39 -5.02 -18.39
C PHE A 95 -0.90 -4.41 -18.95
N GLU A 96 -1.69 -5.17 -19.72
CA GLU A 96 -2.91 -4.66 -20.34
C GLU A 96 -4.08 -4.56 -19.35
N HIS A 97 -4.05 -5.32 -18.24
CA HIS A 97 -5.11 -5.31 -17.23
C HIS A 97 -5.02 -4.18 -16.20
N THR A 98 -4.05 -3.29 -16.31
CA THR A 98 -3.92 -2.14 -15.39
C THR A 98 -4.87 -0.98 -15.74
N GLY A 99 -5.66 -1.06 -16.80
CA GLY A 99 -6.53 0.02 -17.31
C GLY A 99 -8.01 -0.08 -16.95
N GLU A 100 -8.52 -1.22 -16.52
CA GLU A 100 -9.93 -1.39 -16.17
C GLU A 100 -10.11 -2.01 -14.78
N THR A 101 -9.80 -1.26 -13.74
CA THR A 101 -10.45 -1.51 -12.47
C THR A 101 -11.92 -1.07 -12.60
N LYS A 102 -12.80 -1.96 -12.99
CA LYS A 102 -14.17 -1.88 -12.53
C LYS A 102 -14.09 -1.92 -11.02
N ALA A 103 -14.16 -0.74 -10.42
CA ALA A 103 -14.31 -0.59 -8.99
C ALA A 103 -15.65 -1.22 -8.60
N SER A 104 -15.62 -2.51 -8.36
CA SER A 104 -16.60 -3.13 -7.48
C SER A 104 -16.35 -2.50 -6.09
N PRO A 105 -17.38 -2.02 -5.38
CA PRO A 105 -17.22 -1.45 -4.04
C PRO A 105 -16.97 -2.54 -3.00
N SER A 106 -16.25 -3.54 -3.33
CA SER A 106 -15.86 -4.60 -2.41
C SER A 106 -14.47 -4.27 -1.91
N VAL A 107 -14.47 -3.67 -0.69
CA VAL A 107 -13.44 -3.84 0.32
C VAL A 107 -12.08 -4.14 -0.30
N ALA A 108 -11.20 -3.13 -0.37
CA ALA A 108 -9.80 -3.43 -0.47
C ALA A 108 -9.46 -4.29 0.77
N HIS A 109 -9.51 -5.59 0.62
CA HIS A 109 -8.99 -6.52 1.60
C HIS A 109 -7.48 -6.40 1.55
N ILE A 110 -6.98 -5.38 2.22
CA ILE A 110 -5.58 -5.27 2.55
C ILE A 110 -5.40 -5.69 3.99
#